data_f861735a0ee3bbe520f3575d38482da2
#
_entry.id   f861735a0ee3bbe520f3575d38482da2
#
_cell.length_a   1.000
_cell.length_b   1.000
_cell.length_c   1.000
_cell.angle_alpha   90.00
_cell.angle_beta   90.00
_cell.angle_gamma   90.00
#
_symmetry.space_group_name_H-M   'P 1'
#
loop_
_entity.id
_entity.type
_entity.pdbx_description
1 polymer ?
#
loop_
_entity_poly.entity_id
_entity_poly.type
_entity_poly.pdbx_seq_one_letter_code
_entity_poly.pdbx_strand_id
1 'polypeptide(L)'
;MSGKDGKGGKDGKVDRGARGAPLSRQGLGAGPLEALPIEFVGSFPDPLVALTPPLPEIALIGRSNVGKSSLLNSLVGRPGLARISRTPGKTTLLNAYRLPGFYLVDLPGYGFARAGKAARAGYRTLVTRYLRERSTLTGVVWLLDARHDPSRDDLEMQELLIESGRPVLAVLTKGDKLSRSAQGVRAREIAAALGLPEEQIQLTSSRSHSGIADLAASILAALGGEE
;
A
#
# COMPACT_ATOMS: atom_id res chain seq x y z
N MET A 1 -48.68 48.12 40.04
CA MET A 1 -47.25 48.08 40.35
C MET A 1 -46.76 46.74 39.91
N SER A 2 -46.30 46.64 38.74
CA SER A 2 -44.92 46.83 38.27
C SER A 2 -44.00 45.62 38.62
N GLY A 3 -43.52 45.00 37.64
CA GLY A 3 -42.39 44.02 37.73
C GLY A 3 -42.36 43.03 36.57
N LYS A 4 -41.82 43.47 35.40
CA LYS A 4 -41.30 42.63 34.34
C LYS A 4 -40.10 41.91 34.86
N ASP A 5 -39.93 40.69 34.48
CA ASP A 5 -38.54 40.17 34.13
C ASP A 5 -38.62 39.03 33.16
N GLY A 6 -38.05 39.27 32.00
CA GLY A 6 -37.84 38.30 30.94
C GLY A 6 -36.64 37.41 31.22
N LYS A 7 -36.76 36.14 30.91
CA LYS A 7 -35.64 35.23 30.78
C LYS A 7 -35.47 34.82 29.33
N GLY A 8 -34.45 35.39 28.70
CA GLY A 8 -33.96 34.95 27.42
C GLY A 8 -33.36 33.57 27.51
N GLY A 9 -33.91 32.63 26.77
CA GLY A 9 -33.32 31.35 26.48
C GLY A 9 -32.11 31.55 25.57
N LYS A 10 -30.93 31.11 26.01
CA LYS A 10 -29.76 30.95 25.15
C LYS A 10 -29.87 29.60 24.47
N ASP A 11 -30.27 29.63 23.21
CA ASP A 11 -30.15 28.49 22.33
C ASP A 11 -28.66 28.15 22.13
N GLY A 12 -28.25 27.07 22.73
CA GLY A 12 -26.94 26.48 22.50
C GLY A 12 -26.85 25.96 21.06
N LYS A 13 -26.19 26.73 20.22
CA LYS A 13 -25.83 26.34 18.86
C LYS A 13 -24.81 25.22 18.94
N VAL A 14 -25.26 23.97 18.77
CA VAL A 14 -24.40 22.82 18.60
C VAL A 14 -23.73 23.01 17.26
N ASP A 15 -22.46 23.35 17.31
CA ASP A 15 -21.55 23.40 16.16
C ASP A 15 -21.44 21.99 15.60
N ARG A 16 -22.18 21.72 14.53
CA ARG A 16 -22.07 20.48 13.76
C ARG A 16 -20.79 20.59 12.97
N GLY A 17 -19.74 20.00 13.55
CA GLY A 17 -18.41 19.86 12.97
C GLY A 17 -18.46 19.65 11.47
N ALA A 18 -17.66 20.43 10.80
CA ALA A 18 -17.46 20.44 9.36
C ALA A 18 -17.28 19.02 8.83
N ARG A 19 -18.26 18.51 8.11
CA ARG A 19 -18.09 17.37 7.23
C ARG A 19 -17.06 17.81 6.20
N GLY A 20 -15.83 17.27 6.31
CA GLY A 20 -14.82 17.46 5.29
C GLY A 20 -15.43 17.12 3.94
N ALA A 21 -15.53 18.13 3.08
CA ALA A 21 -15.95 17.93 1.71
C ALA A 21 -15.02 16.88 1.08
N PRO A 22 -15.53 15.92 0.29
CA PRO A 22 -14.66 15.04 -0.49
C PRO A 22 -13.80 15.95 -1.36
N LEU A 23 -12.48 15.82 -1.25
CA LEU A 23 -11.54 16.52 -2.12
C LEU A 23 -11.94 16.17 -3.56
N SER A 24 -12.35 17.18 -4.32
CA SER A 24 -12.71 16.99 -5.71
C SER A 24 -11.53 16.31 -6.43
N ARG A 25 -11.82 15.31 -7.25
CA ARG A 25 -10.86 14.52 -8.06
C ARG A 25 -9.91 15.39 -8.93
N GLN A 26 -10.15 16.68 -9.01
CA GLN A 26 -9.34 17.66 -9.75
C GLN A 26 -7.97 17.98 -9.12
N GLY A 27 -7.64 17.47 -7.93
CA GLY A 27 -6.37 17.74 -7.24
C GLY A 27 -5.30 16.65 -7.37
N LEU A 28 -5.63 15.46 -7.90
CA LEU A 28 -4.67 14.40 -8.17
C LEU A 28 -4.16 14.54 -9.62
N GLY A 29 -3.45 15.63 -9.91
CA GLY A 29 -2.76 15.78 -11.18
C GLY A 29 -1.77 14.61 -11.38
N ALA A 30 -1.51 14.24 -12.64
CA ALA A 30 -0.57 13.18 -13.06
C ALA A 30 0.90 13.50 -12.69
N GLY A 31 1.16 13.95 -11.47
CA GLY A 31 2.48 14.19 -10.92
C GLY A 31 2.97 12.99 -10.10
N PRO A 32 4.29 12.81 -9.96
CA PRO A 32 4.83 11.74 -9.12
C PRO A 32 4.34 11.91 -7.67
N LEU A 33 4.10 10.79 -6.98
CA LEU A 33 3.66 10.79 -5.56
C LEU A 33 4.64 11.52 -4.63
N GLU A 34 5.90 11.71 -5.06
CA GLU A 34 6.93 12.46 -4.34
C GLU A 34 6.59 13.94 -4.11
N ALA A 35 5.73 14.52 -4.98
CA ALA A 35 5.26 15.90 -4.84
C ALA A 35 4.12 16.04 -3.82
N LEU A 36 3.52 14.94 -3.38
CA LEU A 36 2.40 14.95 -2.45
C LEU A 36 2.87 14.98 -0.99
N PRO A 37 2.16 15.72 -0.11
CA PRO A 37 2.41 15.60 1.33
C PRO A 37 2.06 14.19 1.80
N ILE A 38 2.92 13.63 2.65
CA ILE A 38 2.71 12.31 3.24
C ILE A 38 2.92 12.35 4.74
N GLU A 39 2.05 11.66 5.46
CA GLU A 39 2.07 11.54 6.91
C GLU A 39 2.06 10.07 7.31
N PHE A 40 2.93 9.68 8.24
CA PHE A 40 2.84 8.39 8.90
C PHE A 40 1.73 8.42 9.96
N VAL A 41 0.68 7.64 9.75
CA VAL A 41 -0.50 7.61 10.62
C VAL A 41 -0.28 6.72 11.84
N GLY A 42 0.37 5.57 11.64
CA GLY A 42 0.64 4.64 12.72
C GLY A 42 0.95 3.22 12.26
N SER A 43 1.23 2.36 13.26
CA SER A 43 1.43 0.92 13.09
C SER A 43 0.34 0.18 13.87
N PHE A 44 -0.36 -0.73 13.21
CA PHE A 44 -1.57 -1.36 13.74
C PHE A 44 -1.46 -2.89 13.72
N PRO A 45 -1.79 -3.57 14.82
CA PRO A 45 -1.85 -5.04 14.86
C PRO A 45 -3.14 -5.61 14.26
N ASP A 46 -4.24 -4.83 14.32
CA ASP A 46 -5.52 -5.24 13.74
C ASP A 46 -5.59 -4.84 12.26
N PRO A 47 -5.78 -5.81 11.34
CA PRO A 47 -5.92 -5.53 9.92
C PRO A 47 -7.16 -4.74 9.54
N LEU A 48 -8.15 -4.64 10.45
CA LEU A 48 -9.42 -3.97 10.21
C LEU A 48 -9.56 -2.66 10.98
N VAL A 49 -8.49 -2.15 11.61
CA VAL A 49 -8.52 -0.86 12.30
C VAL A 49 -9.07 0.23 11.38
N ALA A 50 -10.04 0.99 11.86
CA ALA A 50 -10.61 2.10 11.10
C ALA A 50 -9.60 3.24 10.98
N LEU A 51 -9.19 3.56 9.75
CA LEU A 51 -8.40 4.77 9.47
C LEU A 51 -9.32 5.96 9.28
N THR A 52 -8.92 7.12 9.81
CA THR A 52 -9.73 8.34 9.76
C THR A 52 -8.94 9.47 9.09
N PRO A 53 -9.53 10.12 8.04
CA PRO A 53 -10.82 9.84 7.41
C PRO A 53 -10.81 8.50 6.66
N PRO A 54 -11.97 7.87 6.37
CA PRO A 54 -12.04 6.67 5.54
C PRO A 54 -11.73 7.05 4.09
N LEU A 55 -10.56 6.61 3.61
CA LEU A 55 -10.07 6.85 2.25
C LEU A 55 -9.75 5.52 1.57
N PRO A 56 -9.71 5.48 0.23
CA PRO A 56 -9.19 4.34 -0.52
C PRO A 56 -7.78 3.94 -0.06
N GLU A 57 -7.47 2.66 -0.14
CA GLU A 57 -6.19 2.12 0.28
C GLU A 57 -5.50 1.34 -0.84
N ILE A 58 -4.20 1.57 -0.98
CA ILE A 58 -3.32 0.72 -1.80
C ILE A 58 -2.37 -0.01 -0.86
N ALA A 59 -2.43 -1.32 -0.87
CA ALA A 59 -1.57 -2.17 -0.06
C ALA A 59 -0.24 -2.47 -0.76
N LEU A 60 0.84 -2.48 0.01
CA LEU A 60 2.16 -2.95 -0.42
C LEU A 60 2.44 -4.27 0.28
N ILE A 61 2.62 -5.34 -0.48
CA ILE A 61 2.90 -6.68 0.03
C ILE A 61 4.11 -7.30 -0.67
N GLY A 62 4.90 -8.09 0.02
CA GLY A 62 6.06 -8.76 -0.56
C GLY A 62 6.90 -9.47 0.49
N ARG A 63 7.86 -10.28 0.03
CA ARG A 63 8.78 -10.99 0.94
C ARG A 63 9.61 -10.03 1.77
N SER A 64 10.05 -10.51 2.91
CA SER A 64 11.06 -9.80 3.69
C SER A 64 12.32 -9.55 2.86
N ASN A 65 12.83 -8.31 2.93
CA ASN A 65 13.99 -7.84 2.17
C ASN A 65 13.79 -7.80 0.64
N VAL A 66 12.56 -7.88 0.14
CA VAL A 66 12.25 -7.67 -1.27
C VAL A 66 12.56 -6.23 -1.74
N GLY A 67 12.54 -5.27 -0.82
CA GLY A 67 12.77 -3.85 -1.09
C GLY A 67 11.54 -2.96 -0.86
N LYS A 68 10.52 -3.47 -0.15
CA LYS A 68 9.24 -2.79 0.07
C LYS A 68 9.39 -1.39 0.68
N SER A 69 10.09 -1.25 1.81
CA SER A 69 10.35 0.06 2.43
C SER A 69 11.21 0.99 1.57
N SER A 70 12.14 0.43 0.78
CA SER A 70 12.93 1.23 -0.15
C SER A 70 12.07 1.75 -1.30
N LEU A 71 11.16 0.91 -1.81
CA LEU A 71 10.23 1.28 -2.87
C LEU A 71 9.27 2.37 -2.38
N LEU A 72 8.68 2.20 -1.19
CA LEU A 72 7.80 3.19 -0.59
C LEU A 72 8.50 4.55 -0.45
N ASN A 73 9.71 4.56 0.13
CA ASN A 73 10.50 5.78 0.28
C ASN A 73 10.80 6.44 -1.07
N SER A 74 11.07 5.64 -2.11
CA SER A 74 11.34 6.13 -3.47
C SER A 74 10.09 6.70 -4.14
N LEU A 75 8.94 6.03 -3.98
CA LEU A 75 7.64 6.49 -4.51
C LEU A 75 7.24 7.86 -3.98
N VAL A 76 7.52 8.11 -2.70
CA VAL A 76 7.10 9.35 -2.03
C VAL A 76 8.22 10.38 -1.88
N GLY A 77 9.41 10.11 -2.44
CA GLY A 77 10.55 11.01 -2.39
C GLY A 77 11.04 11.34 -0.96
N ARG A 78 10.76 10.46 0.02
CA ARG A 78 11.09 10.68 1.45
C ARG A 78 12.01 9.58 1.99
N PRO A 79 13.33 9.74 1.89
CA PRO A 79 14.28 8.79 2.47
C PRO A 79 14.04 8.61 3.97
N GLY A 80 13.90 7.35 4.41
CA GLY A 80 13.77 7.01 5.83
C GLY A 80 12.35 7.12 6.42
N LEU A 81 11.33 7.51 5.65
CA LEU A 81 9.94 7.52 6.11
C LEU A 81 9.50 6.11 6.52
N ALA A 82 9.63 5.15 5.63
CA ALA A 82 9.49 3.74 5.97
C ALA A 82 10.84 3.22 6.46
N ARG A 83 10.87 2.71 7.69
CA ARG A 83 12.11 2.16 8.28
C ARG A 83 12.52 0.89 7.55
N ILE A 84 13.72 0.89 7.00
CA ILE A 84 14.31 -0.31 6.41
C ILE A 84 14.76 -1.22 7.56
N SER A 85 13.95 -2.22 7.91
CA SER A 85 14.35 -3.22 8.90
C SER A 85 15.33 -4.20 8.26
N ARG A 86 16.52 -4.32 8.83
CA ARG A 86 17.50 -5.37 8.47
C ARG A 86 17.23 -6.70 9.19
N THR A 87 16.35 -6.70 10.19
CA THR A 87 16.04 -7.89 10.99
C THR A 87 14.70 -8.46 10.51
N PRO A 88 14.70 -9.66 9.90
CA PRO A 88 13.47 -10.34 9.49
C PRO A 88 12.59 -10.66 10.70
N GLY A 89 11.26 -10.53 10.55
CA GLY A 89 10.30 -11.00 11.56
C GLY A 89 9.92 -9.99 12.66
N LYS A 90 10.45 -8.77 12.65
CA LYS A 90 10.10 -7.76 13.67
C LYS A 90 8.78 -7.04 13.43
N THR A 91 8.29 -6.99 12.19
CA THR A 91 7.09 -6.22 11.87
C THR A 91 5.93 -7.18 11.65
N THR A 92 5.08 -7.30 12.64
CA THR A 92 3.77 -7.98 12.57
C THR A 92 2.64 -6.95 12.45
N LEU A 93 2.97 -5.70 12.19
CA LEU A 93 2.06 -4.56 12.16
C LEU A 93 1.91 -4.05 10.74
N LEU A 94 0.71 -3.57 10.43
CA LEU A 94 0.44 -2.76 9.26
C LEU A 94 0.89 -1.34 9.52
N ASN A 95 1.59 -0.74 8.57
CA ASN A 95 1.97 0.68 8.67
C ASN A 95 1.15 1.48 7.67
N ALA A 96 0.38 2.46 8.15
CA ALA A 96 -0.44 3.31 7.30
C ALA A 96 0.22 4.67 7.09
N TYR A 97 0.25 5.10 5.83
CA TYR A 97 0.75 6.40 5.40
C TYR A 97 -0.36 7.12 4.64
N ARG A 98 -0.73 8.32 5.09
CA ARG A 98 -1.77 9.13 4.47
C ARG A 98 -1.17 10.07 3.43
N LEU A 99 -1.76 10.04 2.25
CA LEU A 99 -1.56 11.02 1.18
C LEU A 99 -2.90 11.74 0.90
N PRO A 100 -2.91 12.82 0.12
CA PRO A 100 -4.15 13.45 -0.31
C PRO A 100 -5.03 12.45 -1.07
N GLY A 101 -6.17 12.10 -0.47
CA GLY A 101 -7.19 11.26 -1.08
C GLY A 101 -7.04 9.74 -0.89
N PHE A 102 -5.94 9.23 -0.33
CA PHE A 102 -5.75 7.78 -0.14
C PHE A 102 -4.72 7.44 0.94
N TYR A 103 -4.63 6.15 1.26
CA TYR A 103 -3.56 5.59 2.09
C TYR A 103 -2.69 4.62 1.30
N LEU A 104 -1.37 4.67 1.55
CA LEU A 104 -0.47 3.56 1.29
C LEU A 104 -0.35 2.74 2.58
N VAL A 105 -0.64 1.43 2.49
CA VAL A 105 -0.58 0.52 3.63
C VAL A 105 0.52 -0.51 3.41
N ASP A 106 1.58 -0.40 4.21
CA ASP A 106 2.72 -1.31 4.18
C ASP A 106 2.43 -2.52 5.07
N LEU A 107 2.14 -3.67 4.46
CA LEU A 107 1.91 -4.91 5.19
C LEU A 107 3.24 -5.53 5.65
N PRO A 108 3.24 -6.31 6.74
CA PRO A 108 4.42 -7.08 7.13
C PRO A 108 4.89 -7.98 5.98
N GLY A 109 6.19 -8.17 5.83
CA GLY A 109 6.72 -9.04 4.79
C GLY A 109 6.51 -10.52 5.12
N TYR A 110 6.33 -11.37 4.11
CA TYR A 110 6.29 -12.84 4.27
C TYR A 110 7.67 -13.48 4.03
N GLY A 111 7.73 -14.83 4.08
CA GLY A 111 8.94 -15.58 3.76
C GLY A 111 10.03 -15.54 4.84
N PHE A 112 9.63 -15.46 6.11
CA PHE A 112 10.58 -15.56 7.21
C PHE A 112 11.03 -17.02 7.38
N ALA A 113 12.16 -17.39 6.80
CA ALA A 113 12.71 -18.74 6.88
C ALA A 113 12.92 -19.25 8.31
N ARG A 114 13.07 -18.33 9.29
CA ARG A 114 13.25 -18.63 10.71
C ARG A 114 11.98 -18.46 11.55
N ALA A 115 10.85 -18.09 10.96
CA ALA A 115 9.60 -17.96 11.71
C ALA A 115 9.02 -19.34 12.03
N GLY A 116 8.67 -19.56 13.28
CA GLY A 116 7.95 -20.77 13.71
C GLY A 116 6.57 -20.89 13.03
N LYS A 117 5.99 -22.10 13.05
CA LYS A 117 4.67 -22.37 12.44
C LYS A 117 3.58 -21.39 12.91
N ALA A 118 3.55 -21.06 14.21
CA ALA A 118 2.57 -20.13 14.78
C ALA A 118 2.69 -18.70 14.20
N ALA A 119 3.90 -18.19 14.01
CA ALA A 119 4.12 -16.87 13.43
C ALA A 119 3.69 -16.80 11.95
N ARG A 120 3.93 -17.88 11.19
CA ARG A 120 3.44 -17.97 9.78
C ARG A 120 1.92 -18.03 9.72
N ALA A 121 1.29 -18.81 10.60
CA ALA A 121 -0.17 -18.89 10.69
C ALA A 121 -0.78 -17.53 11.05
N GLY A 122 -0.24 -16.84 12.05
CA GLY A 122 -0.67 -15.50 12.43
C GLY A 122 -0.53 -14.47 11.29
N TYR A 123 0.60 -14.51 10.57
CA TYR A 123 0.80 -13.69 9.38
C TYR A 123 -0.28 -13.98 8.31
N ARG A 124 -0.48 -15.26 7.97
CA ARG A 124 -1.49 -15.67 6.97
C ARG A 124 -2.89 -15.18 7.37
N THR A 125 -3.28 -15.35 8.63
CA THR A 125 -4.57 -14.86 9.15
C THR A 125 -4.70 -13.35 9.00
N LEU A 126 -3.68 -12.58 9.39
CA LEU A 126 -3.68 -11.12 9.29
C LEU A 126 -3.87 -10.67 7.84
N VAL A 127 -3.06 -11.20 6.92
CA VAL A 127 -3.11 -10.81 5.51
C VAL A 127 -4.41 -11.25 4.85
N THR A 128 -4.88 -12.48 5.10
CA THR A 128 -6.15 -12.97 4.55
C THR A 128 -7.32 -12.09 5.00
N ARG A 129 -7.38 -11.73 6.28
CA ARG A 129 -8.42 -10.83 6.79
C ARG A 129 -8.33 -9.45 6.14
N TYR A 130 -7.13 -8.88 6.04
CA TYR A 130 -6.95 -7.58 5.40
C TYR A 130 -7.40 -7.60 3.95
N LEU A 131 -6.96 -8.57 3.16
CA LEU A 131 -7.29 -8.66 1.74
C LEU A 131 -8.79 -8.88 1.49
N ARG A 132 -9.45 -9.72 2.31
CA ARG A 132 -10.86 -10.10 2.10
C ARG A 132 -11.84 -9.11 2.72
N GLU A 133 -11.57 -8.64 3.95
CA GLU A 133 -12.55 -7.92 4.76
C GLU A 133 -12.37 -6.39 4.73
N ARG A 134 -11.19 -5.88 4.27
CA ARG A 134 -10.93 -4.44 4.22
C ARG A 134 -11.73 -3.77 3.11
N SER A 135 -12.81 -3.06 3.47
CA SER A 135 -13.72 -2.43 2.49
C SER A 135 -13.08 -1.27 1.72
N THR A 136 -12.12 -0.58 2.32
CA THR A 136 -11.39 0.55 1.73
C THR A 136 -10.23 0.13 0.82
N LEU A 137 -9.88 -1.16 0.78
CA LEU A 137 -8.80 -1.67 -0.07
C LEU A 137 -9.20 -1.64 -1.54
N THR A 138 -8.56 -0.78 -2.31
CA THR A 138 -8.81 -0.58 -3.75
C THR A 138 -7.90 -1.42 -4.63
N GLY A 139 -6.64 -1.63 -4.19
CA GLY A 139 -5.68 -2.41 -4.97
C GLY A 139 -4.46 -2.84 -4.16
N VAL A 140 -3.70 -3.76 -4.73
CA VAL A 140 -2.50 -4.33 -4.13
C VAL A 140 -1.31 -4.21 -5.06
N VAL A 141 -0.23 -3.66 -4.57
CA VAL A 141 1.11 -3.70 -5.19
C VAL A 141 1.86 -4.87 -4.59
N TRP A 142 2.03 -5.92 -5.39
CA TRP A 142 2.72 -7.15 -4.97
C TRP A 142 4.17 -7.14 -5.44
N LEU A 143 5.11 -7.09 -4.49
CA LEU A 143 6.54 -6.94 -4.77
C LEU A 143 7.25 -8.28 -4.84
N LEU A 144 8.01 -8.45 -5.91
CA LEU A 144 8.87 -9.61 -6.19
C LEU A 144 10.30 -9.15 -6.46
N ASP A 145 11.29 -9.97 -6.14
CA ASP A 145 12.70 -9.65 -6.42
C ASP A 145 13.05 -10.10 -7.85
N ALA A 146 13.33 -9.16 -8.74
CA ALA A 146 13.64 -9.44 -10.15
C ALA A 146 14.81 -10.41 -10.36
N ARG A 147 15.68 -10.60 -9.38
CA ARG A 147 16.88 -11.45 -9.48
C ARG A 147 16.59 -12.95 -9.32
N HIS A 148 15.42 -13.30 -8.80
CA HIS A 148 15.09 -14.67 -8.40
C HIS A 148 13.76 -15.12 -9.01
N ASP A 149 13.65 -16.41 -9.28
CA ASP A 149 12.36 -16.99 -9.63
C ASP A 149 11.37 -16.87 -8.47
N PRO A 150 10.06 -16.82 -8.76
CA PRO A 150 9.05 -16.86 -7.72
C PRO A 150 9.25 -18.06 -6.80
N SER A 151 9.38 -17.79 -5.52
CA SER A 151 9.57 -18.84 -4.51
C SER A 151 8.22 -19.48 -4.16
N ARG A 152 8.26 -20.59 -3.42
CA ARG A 152 7.04 -21.22 -2.89
C ARG A 152 6.19 -20.23 -2.07
N ASP A 153 6.82 -19.40 -1.24
CA ASP A 153 6.11 -18.39 -0.46
C ASP A 153 5.44 -17.32 -1.36
N ASP A 154 6.04 -17.01 -2.53
CA ASP A 154 5.46 -16.10 -3.51
C ASP A 154 4.22 -16.74 -4.18
N LEU A 155 4.30 -18.04 -4.53
CA LEU A 155 3.16 -18.77 -5.09
C LEU A 155 1.99 -18.90 -4.08
N GLU A 156 2.29 -19.21 -2.82
CA GLU A 156 1.28 -19.25 -1.75
C GLU A 156 0.63 -17.87 -1.53
N MET A 157 1.38 -16.78 -1.71
CA MET A 157 0.84 -15.42 -1.67
C MET A 157 -0.02 -15.11 -2.89
N GLN A 158 0.39 -15.53 -4.08
CA GLN A 158 -0.38 -15.40 -5.31
C GLN A 158 -1.78 -16.03 -5.15
N GLU A 159 -1.86 -17.24 -4.59
CA GLU A 159 -3.15 -17.90 -4.32
C GLU A 159 -4.05 -17.02 -3.45
N LEU A 160 -3.53 -16.44 -2.36
CA LEU A 160 -4.30 -15.54 -1.51
C LEU A 160 -4.76 -14.27 -2.23
N LEU A 161 -3.91 -13.70 -3.09
CA LEU A 161 -4.24 -12.53 -3.89
C LEU A 161 -5.34 -12.82 -4.88
N ILE A 162 -5.27 -13.95 -5.60
CA ILE A 162 -6.33 -14.42 -6.52
C ILE A 162 -7.64 -14.64 -5.76
N GLU A 163 -7.61 -15.37 -4.63
CA GLU A 163 -8.78 -15.63 -3.80
C GLU A 163 -9.43 -14.35 -3.24
N SER A 164 -8.67 -13.28 -3.08
CA SER A 164 -9.19 -12.01 -2.57
C SER A 164 -10.05 -11.26 -3.59
N GLY A 165 -9.88 -11.55 -4.89
CA GLY A 165 -10.54 -10.83 -5.99
C GLY A 165 -10.16 -9.36 -6.11
N ARG A 166 -9.09 -8.90 -5.43
CA ARG A 166 -8.63 -7.51 -5.49
C ARG A 166 -7.77 -7.26 -6.73
N PRO A 167 -7.82 -6.07 -7.32
CA PRO A 167 -6.87 -5.68 -8.35
C PRO A 167 -5.43 -5.79 -7.84
N VAL A 168 -4.56 -6.48 -8.58
CA VAL A 168 -3.15 -6.70 -8.21
C VAL A 168 -2.24 -6.25 -9.33
N LEU A 169 -1.22 -5.46 -8.98
CA LEU A 169 -0.10 -5.13 -9.85
C LEU A 169 1.16 -5.79 -9.29
N ALA A 170 1.77 -6.69 -10.04
CA ALA A 170 3.04 -7.29 -9.69
C ALA A 170 4.20 -6.34 -10.01
N VAL A 171 5.05 -6.05 -9.03
CA VAL A 171 6.16 -5.11 -9.17
C VAL A 171 7.48 -5.81 -8.91
N LEU A 172 8.29 -5.92 -9.95
CA LEU A 172 9.65 -6.45 -9.86
C LEU A 172 10.58 -5.37 -9.32
N THR A 173 11.17 -5.61 -8.18
CA THR A 173 12.13 -4.71 -7.54
C THR A 173 13.57 -5.07 -7.91
N LYS A 174 14.50 -4.14 -7.62
CA LYS A 174 15.96 -4.34 -7.83
C LYS A 174 16.36 -4.52 -9.29
N GLY A 175 15.64 -3.92 -10.22
CA GLY A 175 15.97 -3.93 -11.65
C GLY A 175 17.38 -3.45 -11.97
N ASP A 176 17.95 -2.57 -11.12
CA ASP A 176 19.36 -2.11 -11.23
C ASP A 176 20.40 -3.23 -11.08
N LYS A 177 20.02 -4.41 -10.63
CA LYS A 177 20.89 -5.60 -10.52
C LYS A 177 20.90 -6.43 -11.79
N LEU A 178 20.10 -6.08 -12.78
CA LEU A 178 20.04 -6.72 -14.09
C LEU A 178 20.58 -5.79 -15.17
N SER A 179 21.22 -6.34 -16.20
CA SER A 179 21.57 -5.57 -17.39
C SER A 179 20.29 -5.10 -18.10
N ARG A 180 20.36 -4.00 -18.88
CA ARG A 180 19.21 -3.50 -19.63
C ARG A 180 18.59 -4.56 -20.56
N SER A 181 19.42 -5.36 -21.22
CA SER A 181 18.96 -6.45 -22.07
C SER A 181 18.26 -7.58 -21.29
N ALA A 182 18.69 -7.84 -20.06
CA ALA A 182 18.11 -8.89 -19.21
C ALA A 182 16.79 -8.47 -18.56
N GLN A 183 16.55 -7.16 -18.38
CA GLN A 183 15.37 -6.65 -17.66
C GLN A 183 14.05 -7.09 -18.32
N GLY A 184 13.90 -6.89 -19.63
CA GLY A 184 12.69 -7.27 -20.35
C GLY A 184 12.49 -8.78 -20.46
N VAL A 185 13.60 -9.53 -20.63
CA VAL A 185 13.55 -11.01 -20.64
C VAL A 185 13.07 -11.50 -19.29
N ARG A 186 13.66 -10.98 -18.22
CA ARG A 186 13.33 -11.39 -16.86
C ARG A 186 11.90 -11.09 -16.45
N ALA A 187 11.36 -9.94 -16.87
CA ALA A 187 9.96 -9.60 -16.63
C ALA A 187 9.03 -10.63 -17.29
N ARG A 188 9.28 -11.00 -18.54
CA ARG A 188 8.49 -12.03 -19.25
C ARG A 188 8.61 -13.42 -18.61
N GLU A 189 9.81 -13.84 -18.19
CA GLU A 189 10.01 -15.12 -17.50
C GLU A 189 9.20 -15.22 -16.21
N ILE A 190 9.22 -14.15 -15.39
CA ILE A 190 8.45 -14.11 -14.14
C ILE A 190 6.95 -14.04 -14.44
N ALA A 191 6.52 -13.26 -15.44
CA ALA A 191 5.13 -13.22 -15.88
C ALA A 191 4.62 -14.61 -16.25
N ALA A 192 5.37 -15.32 -17.10
CA ALA A 192 5.04 -16.68 -17.52
C ALA A 192 5.00 -17.66 -16.34
N ALA A 193 5.98 -17.58 -15.42
CA ALA A 193 6.04 -18.43 -14.24
C ALA A 193 4.86 -18.23 -13.28
N LEU A 194 4.28 -17.02 -13.25
CA LEU A 194 3.13 -16.67 -12.43
C LEU A 194 1.80 -16.75 -13.19
N GLY A 195 1.82 -17.04 -14.51
CA GLY A 195 0.63 -17.03 -15.36
C GLY A 195 -0.05 -15.64 -15.42
N LEU A 196 0.73 -14.56 -15.32
CA LEU A 196 0.25 -13.19 -15.38
C LEU A 196 0.45 -12.60 -16.79
N PRO A 197 -0.48 -11.75 -17.27
CA PRO A 197 -0.25 -10.91 -18.45
C PRO A 197 0.95 -9.98 -18.23
N GLU A 198 1.70 -9.68 -19.29
CA GLU A 198 2.90 -8.82 -19.18
C GLU A 198 2.56 -7.41 -18.67
N GLU A 199 1.40 -6.86 -19.01
CA GLU A 199 0.88 -5.56 -18.57
C GLU A 199 0.59 -5.50 -17.06
N GLN A 200 0.45 -6.64 -16.40
CA GLN A 200 0.29 -6.72 -14.94
C GLN A 200 1.63 -6.77 -14.19
N ILE A 201 2.74 -6.65 -14.91
CA ILE A 201 4.08 -6.64 -14.33
C ILE A 201 4.81 -5.35 -14.67
N GLN A 202 5.35 -4.68 -13.64
CA GLN A 202 6.21 -3.51 -13.79
C GLN A 202 7.57 -3.76 -13.16
N LEU A 203 8.64 -3.35 -13.84
CA LEU A 203 10.00 -3.44 -13.32
C LEU A 203 10.42 -2.10 -12.71
N THR A 204 10.95 -2.14 -11.49
CA THR A 204 11.36 -0.95 -10.76
C THR A 204 12.75 -1.07 -10.14
N SER A 205 13.37 0.07 -9.87
CA SER A 205 14.54 0.17 -9.03
C SER A 205 14.47 1.42 -8.14
N SER A 206 14.41 1.22 -6.84
CA SER A 206 14.52 2.31 -5.87
C SER A 206 15.91 2.97 -5.85
N ARG A 207 16.94 2.30 -6.40
CA ARG A 207 18.30 2.84 -6.43
C ARG A 207 18.52 3.79 -7.61
N SER A 208 18.03 3.42 -8.79
CA SER A 208 18.15 4.22 -10.03
C SER A 208 16.91 5.04 -10.33
N HIS A 209 15.87 4.94 -9.51
CA HIS A 209 14.53 5.53 -9.70
C HIS A 209 13.83 5.13 -11.00
N SER A 210 14.31 4.07 -11.68
CA SER A 210 13.69 3.53 -12.89
C SER A 210 12.32 2.90 -12.56
N GLY A 211 11.29 3.16 -13.37
CA GLY A 211 9.94 2.63 -13.23
C GLY A 211 9.14 3.17 -12.03
N ILE A 212 9.71 4.12 -11.25
CA ILE A 212 9.01 4.67 -10.08
C ILE A 212 7.87 5.59 -10.49
N ALA A 213 8.06 6.42 -11.51
CA ALA A 213 7.02 7.31 -12.04
C ALA A 213 5.87 6.50 -12.67
N ASP A 214 6.18 5.44 -13.42
CA ASP A 214 5.17 4.56 -14.02
C ASP A 214 4.35 3.85 -12.96
N LEU A 215 5.00 3.35 -11.89
CA LEU A 215 4.31 2.75 -10.76
C LEU A 215 3.42 3.76 -10.03
N ALA A 216 3.90 4.99 -9.82
CA ALA A 216 3.09 6.06 -9.24
C ALA A 216 1.84 6.36 -10.09
N ALA A 217 1.99 6.43 -11.41
CA ALA A 217 0.87 6.61 -12.33
C ALA A 217 -0.14 5.46 -12.26
N SER A 218 0.32 4.20 -12.22
CA SER A 218 -0.54 3.02 -12.06
C SER A 218 -1.31 3.03 -10.73
N ILE A 219 -0.67 3.45 -9.64
CA ILE A 219 -1.33 3.59 -8.33
C ILE A 219 -2.43 4.67 -8.41
N LEU A 220 -2.14 5.83 -9.02
CA LEU A 220 -3.11 6.90 -9.15
C LEU A 220 -4.27 6.51 -10.07
N ALA A 221 -4.01 5.79 -11.16
CA ALA A 221 -5.05 5.27 -12.05
C ALA A 221 -5.99 4.30 -11.31
N ALA A 222 -5.45 3.39 -10.50
CA ALA A 222 -6.25 2.47 -9.70
C ALA A 222 -7.15 3.18 -8.67
N LEU A 223 -6.74 4.36 -8.18
CA LEU A 223 -7.51 5.19 -7.26
C LEU A 223 -8.57 6.05 -7.97
N GLY A 224 -8.35 6.35 -9.25
CA GLY A 224 -9.26 7.14 -10.06
C GLY A 224 -10.59 6.44 -10.36
N GLY A 225 -10.66 5.11 -10.20
CA GLY A 225 -11.85 4.27 -10.40
C GLY A 225 -12.47 4.44 -11.79
N GLU A 226 -12.98 3.40 -12.36
CA GLU A 226 -13.72 3.44 -13.62
C GLU A 226 -14.83 4.49 -13.56
N GLU A 227 -14.88 5.38 -14.58
CA GLU A 227 -16.10 6.13 -14.93
C GLU A 227 -17.11 5.18 -15.56
#